data_42d7575f254bf3edb8b63b85aa3b8e1f
#
_entry.id   42d7575f254bf3edb8b63b85aa3b8e1f
#
_cell.length_a   1.000
_cell.length_b   1.000
_cell.length_c   1.000
_cell.angle_alpha   90.00
_cell.angle_beta   90.00
_cell.angle_gamma   90.00
#
_symmetry.space_group_name_H-M   'P 1'
#
loop_
_entity.id
_entity.type
_entity.pdbx_description
1 polymer ?
#
loop_
_entity_poly.entity_id
_entity_poly.type
_entity_poly.pdbx_seq_one_letter_code
_entity_poly.pdbx_strand_id
1 'polypeptide(L)'
;MSEYLVSIKIEKLDEGVYLATSDTLQGLVAQGRTIAETMEIAQDVAKKLIESSIERGDPLPHQMTPAARVVRNIKIPVAISV
;
A
#
# COMPACT_ATOMS: atom_id res chain seq x y z
N MET A 1 6.85 -18.88 0.85
CA MET A 1 6.41 -17.56 1.30
C MET A 1 7.31 -16.48 0.72
N SER A 2 6.75 -15.49 0.11
CA SER A 2 7.49 -14.38 -0.47
C SER A 2 7.11 -13.08 0.23
N GLU A 3 8.03 -12.12 0.21
CA GLU A 3 7.79 -10.82 0.81
C GLU A 3 8.00 -9.74 -0.24
N TYR A 4 7.06 -8.82 -0.32
CA TYR A 4 7.10 -7.72 -1.28
C TYR A 4 7.16 -6.40 -0.54
N LEU A 5 7.96 -5.47 -1.02
CA LEU A 5 8.02 -4.12 -0.47
C LEU A 5 7.11 -3.22 -1.30
N VAL A 6 6.12 -2.65 -0.62
CA VAL A 6 5.11 -1.80 -1.27
C VAL A 6 5.29 -0.37 -0.76
N SER A 7 5.47 0.56 -1.67
CA SER A 7 5.60 1.97 -1.32
C SER A 7 4.24 2.57 -1.00
N ILE A 8 4.15 3.24 0.12
CA ILE A 8 2.91 3.84 0.60
C ILE A 8 3.10 5.34 0.78
N LYS A 9 2.15 6.12 0.26
CA LYS A 9 2.05 7.54 0.53
C LYS A 9 0.96 7.74 1.57
N ILE A 10 1.25 8.54 2.58
CA ILE A 10 0.25 8.84 3.60
C ILE A 10 -0.01 10.33 3.60
N GLU A 11 -1.28 10.70 3.49
CA GLU A 11 -1.71 12.09 3.53
C GLU A 11 -2.70 12.26 4.68
N LYS A 12 -2.60 13.39 5.36
CA LYS A 12 -3.57 13.74 6.39
C LYS A 12 -4.69 14.53 5.73
N LEU A 13 -5.90 14.07 5.88
CA LEU A 13 -7.07 14.75 5.33
C LEU A 13 -7.63 15.74 6.34
N ASP A 14 -8.45 16.68 5.86
CA ASP A 14 -8.96 17.77 6.69
C ASP A 14 -9.78 17.29 7.88
N GLU A 15 -10.37 16.13 7.79
CA GLU A 15 -11.23 15.59 8.83
C GLU A 15 -10.48 14.82 9.90
N GLY A 16 -9.16 14.89 9.90
CA GLY A 16 -8.36 14.22 10.90
C GLY A 16 -8.15 12.75 10.64
N VAL A 17 -8.43 12.29 9.42
CA VAL A 17 -8.15 10.92 9.01
C VAL A 17 -6.93 10.92 8.11
N TYR A 18 -6.32 9.74 7.96
CA TYR A 18 -5.16 9.56 7.10
C TYR A 18 -5.53 8.68 5.93
N LEU A 19 -5.02 9.02 4.76
CA LEU A 19 -5.25 8.27 3.54
C LEU A 19 -3.94 7.68 3.06
N ALA A 20 -3.94 6.38 2.80
CA ALA A 20 -2.80 5.69 2.23
C ALA A 20 -3.10 5.30 0.79
N THR A 21 -2.15 5.59 -0.09
CA THR A 21 -2.21 5.17 -1.50
C THR A 21 -0.85 4.63 -1.89
N SER A 22 -0.76 4.02 -3.06
CA SER A 22 0.50 3.46 -3.52
C SER A 22 0.72 3.76 -4.99
N ASP A 23 1.97 4.14 -5.32
CA ASP A 23 2.39 4.26 -6.72
C ASP A 23 2.84 2.93 -7.28
N THR A 24 3.21 1.99 -6.41
CA THR A 24 3.73 0.70 -6.87
C THR A 24 2.66 -0.36 -6.96
N LEU A 25 1.56 -0.21 -6.23
CA LEU A 25 0.49 -1.20 -6.23
C LEU A 25 -0.82 -0.48 -6.51
N GLN A 26 -1.23 -0.50 -7.77
CA GLN A 26 -2.42 0.18 -8.22
C GLN A 26 -3.66 -0.39 -7.56
N GLY A 27 -4.56 0.48 -7.14
CA GLY A 27 -5.78 0.09 -6.47
C GLY A 27 -5.69 0.08 -4.96
N LEU A 28 -4.49 0.29 -4.40
CA LEU A 28 -4.35 0.34 -2.95
C LEU A 28 -4.86 1.68 -2.44
N VAL A 29 -5.91 1.63 -1.63
CA VAL A 29 -6.46 2.79 -0.94
C VAL A 29 -6.85 2.33 0.46
N ALA A 30 -6.37 3.02 1.47
CA ALA A 30 -6.70 2.70 2.86
C ALA A 30 -6.85 4.00 3.64
N GLN A 31 -7.72 3.97 4.62
CA GLN A 31 -8.03 5.16 5.41
C GLN A 31 -8.16 4.76 6.87
N GLY A 32 -7.60 5.57 7.75
CA GLY A 32 -7.65 5.31 9.18
C GLY A 32 -7.52 6.58 9.98
N ARG A 33 -7.71 6.46 11.28
CA ARG A 33 -7.66 7.60 12.19
C ARG A 33 -6.27 7.92 12.70
N THR A 34 -5.37 6.97 12.58
CA THR A 34 -3.96 7.15 12.94
C THR A 34 -3.11 6.63 11.80
N ILE A 35 -1.85 7.03 11.79
CA ILE A 35 -0.91 6.51 10.80
C ILE A 35 -0.76 5.00 10.97
N ALA A 36 -0.64 4.52 12.20
CA ALA A 36 -0.49 3.10 12.48
C ALA A 36 -1.68 2.28 11.99
N GLU A 37 -2.89 2.77 12.27
CA GLU A 37 -4.11 2.10 11.82
C GLU A 37 -4.19 2.07 10.29
N THR A 38 -3.86 3.21 9.66
CA THR A 38 -3.88 3.31 8.21
C THR A 38 -2.89 2.35 7.57
N MET A 39 -1.71 2.21 8.15
CA MET A 39 -0.70 1.28 7.64
C MET A 39 -1.14 -0.18 7.78
N GLU A 40 -1.79 -0.51 8.88
CA GLU A 40 -2.32 -1.85 9.11
C GLU A 40 -3.36 -2.20 8.06
N ILE A 41 -4.28 -1.28 7.80
CA ILE A 41 -5.30 -1.47 6.77
C ILE A 41 -4.66 -1.57 5.40
N ALA A 42 -3.69 -0.71 5.11
CA ALA A 42 -2.99 -0.73 3.83
C ALA A 42 -2.29 -2.06 3.60
N GLN A 43 -1.72 -2.65 4.65
CA GLN A 43 -1.06 -3.93 4.58
C GLN A 43 -2.03 -5.04 4.20
N ASP A 44 -3.22 -5.03 4.80
CA ASP A 44 -4.26 -6.01 4.47
C ASP A 44 -4.74 -5.86 3.04
N VAL A 45 -4.96 -4.62 2.59
CA VAL A 45 -5.40 -4.35 1.22
C VAL A 45 -4.32 -4.79 0.24
N ALA A 46 -3.06 -4.47 0.53
CA ALA A 46 -1.94 -4.84 -0.34
C ALA A 46 -1.85 -6.36 -0.48
N LYS A 47 -2.01 -7.08 0.63
CA LYS A 47 -1.96 -8.53 0.60
C LYS A 47 -3.02 -9.10 -0.34
N LYS A 48 -4.23 -8.61 -0.24
CA LYS A 48 -5.34 -9.09 -1.08
C LYS A 48 -5.12 -8.74 -2.54
N LEU A 49 -4.61 -7.56 -2.83
CA LEU A 49 -4.33 -7.16 -4.20
C LEU A 49 -3.23 -8.02 -4.83
N ILE A 50 -2.16 -8.29 -4.08
CA ILE A 50 -1.06 -9.10 -4.56
C ILE A 50 -1.53 -10.54 -4.78
N GLU A 51 -2.25 -11.11 -3.83
CA GLU A 51 -2.78 -12.47 -3.96
C GLU A 51 -3.69 -12.60 -5.16
N SER A 52 -4.53 -11.60 -5.38
CA SER A 52 -5.43 -11.59 -6.53
C SER A 52 -4.66 -11.54 -7.84
N SER A 53 -3.60 -10.71 -7.90
CA SER A 53 -2.77 -10.63 -9.10
C SER A 53 -2.07 -11.95 -9.39
N ILE A 54 -1.57 -12.61 -8.37
CA ILE A 54 -0.92 -13.92 -8.51
C ILE A 54 -1.91 -14.95 -9.04
N GLU A 55 -3.13 -14.96 -8.51
CA GLU A 55 -4.16 -15.89 -8.96
C GLU A 55 -4.51 -15.69 -10.43
N ARG A 56 -4.55 -14.45 -10.89
CA ARG A 56 -4.87 -14.14 -12.28
C ARG A 56 -3.67 -14.30 -13.21
N GLY A 57 -2.48 -14.48 -12.64
CA GLY A 57 -1.26 -14.53 -13.43
C GLY A 57 -0.82 -13.17 -13.95
N ASP A 58 -1.33 -12.10 -13.37
CA ASP A 58 -0.92 -10.75 -13.77
C ASP A 58 0.48 -10.45 -13.25
N PRO A 59 1.29 -9.70 -14.01
CA PRO A 59 2.59 -9.28 -13.50
C PRO A 59 2.41 -8.28 -12.36
N LEU A 60 3.28 -8.38 -11.36
CA LEU A 60 3.29 -7.42 -10.27
C LEU A 60 3.99 -6.15 -10.73
N PRO A 61 3.55 -4.98 -10.25
CA PRO A 61 4.14 -3.73 -10.68
C PRO A 61 5.57 -3.55 -10.19
N HIS A 62 6.35 -2.82 -10.97
CA HIS A 62 7.69 -2.43 -10.57
C HIS A 62 7.57 -1.26 -9.59
N GLN A 63 8.57 -1.15 -8.72
CA GLN A 63 8.64 -0.05 -7.80
C GLN A 63 8.91 1.25 -8.55
N MET A 64 8.19 2.30 -8.19
CA MET A 64 8.31 3.59 -8.85
C MET A 64 8.65 4.66 -7.84
N THR A 65 9.24 5.75 -8.34
CA THR A 65 9.54 6.90 -7.50
C THR A 65 8.23 7.63 -7.18
N PRO A 66 7.98 7.92 -5.89
CA PRO A 66 6.76 8.62 -5.52
C PRO A 66 6.73 10.04 -6.05
N ALA A 67 5.53 10.53 -6.29
CA ALA A 67 5.35 11.91 -6.71
C ALA A 67 5.60 12.87 -5.56
N ALA A 68 5.71 14.15 -5.88
CA ALA A 68 5.82 15.19 -4.89
C ALA A 68 4.53 15.29 -4.05
N ARG A 69 4.58 16.02 -2.96
CA ARG A 69 3.46 16.30 -2.06
C ARG A 69 3.08 15.17 -1.13
N VAL A 70 3.92 14.19 -0.97
CA VAL A 70 3.63 13.15 0.01
C VAL A 70 3.95 13.68 1.40
N VAL A 71 3.08 13.36 2.35
CA VAL A 71 3.35 13.65 3.75
C VAL A 71 4.40 12.70 4.26
N ARG A 72 4.29 11.45 3.85
CA ARG A 72 5.22 10.42 4.26
C ARG A 72 5.26 9.33 3.22
N ASN A 73 6.47 8.88 2.91
CA ASN A 73 6.68 7.82 1.96
C ASN A 73 7.25 6.61 2.71
N ILE A 74 6.48 5.55 2.78
CA ILE A 74 6.80 4.37 3.58
C ILE A 74 6.76 3.14 2.70
N LYS A 75 7.68 2.21 2.96
CA LYS A 75 7.64 0.88 2.34
C LYS A 75 7.25 -0.12 3.39
N ILE A 76 6.24 -0.92 3.11
CA ILE A 76 5.79 -1.95 4.03
C ILE A 76 6.09 -3.33 3.45
N PRO A 77 6.51 -4.27 4.28
CA PRO A 77 6.67 -5.66 3.85
C PRO A 77 5.30 -6.35 3.87
N VAL A 78 5.00 -7.05 2.79
CA VAL A 78 3.77 -7.82 2.70
C VAL A 78 4.14 -9.26 2.42
N ALA A 79 3.89 -10.15 3.37
CA ALA A 79 4.23 -11.55 3.25
C ALA A 79 3.12 -12.31 2.52
N ILE A 80 3.51 -13.02 1.48
CA ILE A 80 2.57 -13.78 0.65
C ILE A 80 2.98 -15.25 0.68
N SER A 81 2.01 -16.10 1.01
CA SER A 81 2.18 -17.54 0.94
C SER A 81 1.85 -18.01 -0.46
N VAL A 82 2.83 -18.52 -1.18
CA VAL A 82 2.62 -19.00 -2.55
C VAL A 82 3.18 -20.40 -2.74
#